data_0ac712b7b1c85cceba119ca5f205d862
#
_entry.id   0ac712b7b1c85cceba119ca5f205d862
#
_cell.length_a   1.000
_cell.length_b   1.000
_cell.length_c   1.000
_cell.angle_alpha   90.00
_cell.angle_beta   90.00
_cell.angle_gamma   90.00
#
_symmetry.space_group_name_H-M   'P 1'
#
loop_
_entity.id
_entity.type
_entity.pdbx_description
1 polymer ?
#
loop_
_entity_poly.entity_id
_entity_poly.type
_entity_poly.pdbx_seq_one_letter_code
_entity_poly.pdbx_strand_id
1 'polypeptide(L)'
;LKVTPVVRPEKDKNFEINSEAYTGEGYLFNSNFLDGLKVPNESIIKTIDFLEQKNLGKKKTNYRLKDWGISRQRYWGCPIPMAYDENDQPIKIPKEMLPVKLPEIDKLNSTGNPLDTKNEWKYFVLGGKKYRRETDTLDTFVDSSWYFLRFCSSKNVNHGFTQEEVDYWMPVDQYIGGVEHAILHLLYSR
;
A
#
# COMPACT_ATOMS: atom_id res chain seq x y z
N LEU A 1 14.27 -41.83 -12.00
CA LEU A 1 14.93 -40.59 -12.45
C LEU A 1 16.02 -40.25 -11.44
N LYS A 2 17.25 -39.93 -11.93
CA LYS A 2 18.33 -39.46 -11.06
C LYS A 2 18.08 -37.98 -10.73
N VAL A 3 17.98 -37.65 -9.45
CA VAL A 3 17.83 -36.27 -8.97
C VAL A 3 19.24 -35.68 -8.84
N THR A 4 19.47 -34.54 -9.49
CA THR A 4 20.73 -33.80 -9.37
C THR A 4 20.55 -32.67 -8.36
N PRO A 5 21.34 -32.64 -7.27
CA PRO A 5 21.28 -31.54 -6.32
C PRO A 5 21.84 -30.25 -6.94
N VAL A 6 21.16 -29.14 -6.71
CA VAL A 6 21.53 -27.81 -7.26
C VAL A 6 21.72 -26.75 -6.17
N VAL A 7 21.34 -27.02 -4.93
CA VAL A 7 21.58 -26.16 -3.77
C VAL A 7 22.29 -26.97 -2.69
N ARG A 8 23.31 -26.40 -2.09
CA ARG A 8 24.01 -26.98 -0.95
C ARG A 8 24.14 -25.99 0.20
N PRO A 9 24.16 -26.47 1.45
CA PRO A 9 24.50 -25.63 2.61
C PRO A 9 25.87 -24.99 2.45
N GLU A 10 26.07 -23.82 3.07
CA GLU A 10 27.35 -23.09 3.01
C GLU A 10 28.53 -23.94 3.55
N LYS A 11 28.29 -24.69 4.62
CA LYS A 11 29.32 -25.45 5.34
C LYS A 11 29.59 -26.84 4.77
N ASP A 12 28.72 -27.33 3.85
CA ASP A 12 28.83 -28.69 3.30
C ASP A 12 29.08 -28.63 1.78
N LYS A 13 30.32 -28.76 1.39
CA LYS A 13 30.74 -28.76 -0.01
C LYS A 13 30.45 -30.07 -0.75
N ASN A 14 30.24 -31.15 -0.02
CA ASN A 14 29.97 -32.49 -0.57
C ASN A 14 28.53 -32.92 -0.33
N PHE A 15 27.61 -31.94 -0.28
CA PHE A 15 26.20 -32.18 0.01
C PHE A 15 25.55 -33.13 -0.99
N GLU A 16 24.90 -34.16 -0.48
CA GLU A 16 24.09 -35.11 -1.25
C GLU A 16 22.63 -35.07 -0.73
N ILE A 17 21.70 -35.21 -1.68
CA ILE A 17 20.27 -35.32 -1.34
C ILE A 17 20.00 -36.74 -0.86
N ASN A 18 19.48 -36.83 0.36
CA ASN A 18 19.01 -38.09 0.94
C ASN A 18 17.51 -38.31 0.62
N SER A 19 16.67 -38.48 1.65
CA SER A 19 15.24 -38.73 1.53
C SER A 19 14.38 -37.50 1.35
N GLU A 20 14.89 -36.31 1.72
CA GLU A 20 14.14 -35.06 1.71
C GLU A 20 14.87 -33.97 0.92
N ALA A 21 14.07 -33.05 0.33
CA ALA A 21 14.60 -31.90 -0.37
C ALA A 21 15.24 -30.91 0.61
N TYR A 22 16.39 -30.35 0.25
CA TYR A 22 16.99 -29.26 1.01
C TYR A 22 16.25 -27.95 0.76
N THR A 23 15.74 -27.31 1.80
CA THR A 23 14.95 -26.06 1.74
C THR A 23 15.61 -24.87 2.43
N GLY A 24 16.85 -25.05 2.93
CA GLY A 24 17.60 -24.01 3.62
C GLY A 24 18.34 -23.02 2.71
N GLU A 25 18.95 -22.02 3.32
CA GLU A 25 19.87 -21.10 2.64
C GLU A 25 21.17 -21.80 2.25
N GLY A 26 21.76 -21.38 1.13
CA GLY A 26 23.01 -21.98 0.68
C GLY A 26 23.49 -21.38 -0.64
N TYR A 27 24.27 -22.16 -1.37
CA TYR A 27 24.86 -21.76 -2.65
C TYR A 27 24.47 -22.72 -3.76
N LEU A 28 24.25 -22.15 -4.93
CA LEU A 28 24.02 -22.95 -6.14
C LEU A 28 25.29 -23.68 -6.59
N PHE A 29 25.11 -24.89 -7.09
CA PHE A 29 26.13 -25.70 -7.78
C PHE A 29 25.44 -26.61 -8.79
N ASN A 30 26.14 -27.17 -9.76
CA ASN A 30 25.54 -27.90 -10.88
C ASN A 30 24.48 -27.06 -11.65
N SER A 31 24.60 -25.76 -11.67
CA SER A 31 23.62 -24.80 -12.20
C SER A 31 24.23 -23.85 -13.25
N ASN A 32 25.37 -24.21 -13.83
CA ASN A 32 26.09 -23.46 -14.89
C ASN A 32 26.42 -22.02 -14.47
N PHE A 33 25.83 -21.02 -15.18
CA PHE A 33 26.08 -19.59 -14.94
C PHE A 33 25.58 -19.07 -13.59
N LEU A 34 24.83 -19.89 -12.85
CA LEU A 34 24.33 -19.57 -11.50
C LEU A 34 25.21 -20.18 -10.38
N ASP A 35 26.20 -21.00 -10.72
CA ASP A 35 27.06 -21.64 -9.72
C ASP A 35 27.75 -20.62 -8.82
N GLY A 36 27.77 -20.89 -7.53
CA GLY A 36 28.37 -20.04 -6.51
C GLY A 36 27.50 -18.87 -6.03
N LEU A 37 26.32 -18.68 -6.60
CA LEU A 37 25.40 -17.63 -6.13
C LEU A 37 24.63 -18.09 -4.89
N LYS A 38 24.38 -17.14 -3.97
CA LYS A 38 23.59 -17.37 -2.76
C LYS A 38 22.10 -17.47 -3.09
N VAL A 39 21.45 -18.50 -2.54
CA VAL A 39 19.99 -18.64 -2.63
C VAL A 39 19.31 -18.11 -1.39
N PRO A 40 18.12 -17.50 -1.51
CA PRO A 40 17.37 -17.25 -2.76
C PRO A 40 17.75 -15.94 -3.47
N ASN A 41 18.41 -15.00 -2.80
CA ASN A 41 18.47 -13.59 -3.20
C ASN A 41 19.25 -13.36 -4.50
N GLU A 42 20.54 -13.71 -4.52
CA GLU A 42 21.41 -13.45 -5.68
C GLU A 42 20.99 -14.28 -6.90
N SER A 43 20.61 -15.52 -6.67
CA SER A 43 20.20 -16.45 -7.72
C SER A 43 18.95 -16.02 -8.45
N ILE A 44 17.95 -15.50 -7.72
CA ILE A 44 16.70 -15.02 -8.32
C ILE A 44 16.97 -13.80 -9.21
N ILE A 45 17.73 -12.82 -8.71
CA ILE A 45 18.07 -11.61 -9.49
C ILE A 45 18.79 -11.98 -10.77
N LYS A 46 19.85 -12.79 -10.66
CA LYS A 46 20.66 -13.21 -11.82
C LYS A 46 19.86 -14.00 -12.85
N THR A 47 18.93 -14.85 -12.38
CA THR A 47 18.05 -15.61 -13.27
C THR A 47 17.08 -14.68 -14.02
N ILE A 48 16.49 -13.71 -13.32
CA ILE A 48 15.60 -12.73 -13.94
C ILE A 48 16.33 -11.93 -15.00
N ASP A 49 17.52 -11.39 -14.67
CA ASP A 49 18.34 -10.62 -15.60
C ASP A 49 18.68 -11.43 -16.86
N PHE A 50 19.05 -12.71 -16.69
CA PHE A 50 19.33 -13.60 -17.81
C PHE A 50 18.11 -13.81 -18.72
N LEU A 51 16.92 -14.05 -18.12
CA LEU A 51 15.68 -14.23 -18.87
C LEU A 51 15.28 -12.96 -19.64
N GLU A 52 15.45 -11.79 -19.02
CA GLU A 52 15.18 -10.50 -19.68
C GLU A 52 16.14 -10.23 -20.83
N GLN A 53 17.44 -10.46 -20.63
CA GLN A 53 18.45 -10.30 -21.70
C GLN A 53 18.21 -11.22 -22.89
N LYS A 54 17.68 -12.40 -22.65
CA LYS A 54 17.33 -13.36 -23.70
C LYS A 54 15.93 -13.17 -24.30
N ASN A 55 15.17 -12.16 -23.83
CA ASN A 55 13.77 -11.95 -24.21
C ASN A 55 12.85 -13.16 -23.93
N LEU A 56 13.18 -13.98 -22.94
CA LEU A 56 12.42 -15.16 -22.55
C LEU A 56 11.40 -14.88 -21.43
N GLY A 57 11.49 -13.71 -20.77
CA GLY A 57 10.61 -13.31 -19.70
C GLY A 57 10.80 -11.87 -19.29
N LYS A 58 9.96 -11.41 -18.37
CA LYS A 58 10.04 -10.08 -17.73
C LYS A 58 9.88 -10.21 -16.23
N LYS A 59 10.62 -9.41 -15.46
CA LYS A 59 10.41 -9.28 -14.02
C LYS A 59 8.98 -8.82 -13.74
N LYS A 60 8.29 -9.54 -12.88
CA LYS A 60 6.95 -9.16 -12.40
C LYS A 60 6.88 -9.28 -10.90
N THR A 61 6.46 -8.21 -10.25
CA THR A 61 6.16 -8.24 -8.81
C THR A 61 4.68 -8.55 -8.63
N ASN A 62 4.37 -9.63 -7.93
CA ASN A 62 3.00 -9.96 -7.56
C ASN A 62 2.80 -9.63 -6.08
N TYR A 63 1.84 -8.75 -5.81
CA TYR A 63 1.45 -8.43 -4.44
C TYR A 63 0.48 -9.50 -3.93
N ARG A 64 0.70 -9.94 -2.68
CA ARG A 64 -0.19 -10.93 -2.03
C ARG A 64 -1.42 -10.28 -1.40
N LEU A 65 -1.33 -8.99 -1.09
CA LEU A 65 -2.44 -8.23 -0.57
C LEU A 65 -3.46 -7.97 -1.69
N LYS A 66 -4.72 -8.32 -1.45
CA LYS A 66 -5.82 -8.02 -2.37
C LYS A 66 -6.30 -6.59 -2.13
N ASP A 67 -6.78 -5.96 -3.20
CA ASP A 67 -7.45 -4.67 -3.10
C ASP A 67 -8.68 -4.77 -2.19
N TRP A 68 -8.94 -3.72 -1.43
CA TRP A 68 -10.16 -3.60 -0.60
C TRP A 68 -10.74 -2.20 -0.73
N GLY A 69 -12.07 -2.11 -0.55
CA GLY A 69 -12.77 -0.83 -0.62
C GLY A 69 -12.49 0.02 0.61
N ILE A 70 -12.04 1.27 0.38
CA ILE A 70 -11.75 2.26 1.43
C ILE A 70 -12.83 3.34 1.54
N SER A 71 -13.80 3.40 0.63
CA SER A 71 -14.88 4.37 0.62
C SER A 71 -16.08 3.91 1.45
N ARG A 72 -16.76 4.84 2.08
CA ARG A 72 -17.93 4.60 2.93
C ARG A 72 -19.03 5.59 2.64
N GLN A 73 -20.25 5.11 2.56
CA GLN A 73 -21.49 5.89 2.35
C GLN A 73 -22.00 6.44 3.68
N ARG A 74 -21.23 7.34 4.28
CA ARG A 74 -21.55 7.96 5.57
C ARG A 74 -21.00 9.37 5.68
N TYR A 75 -21.58 10.16 6.59
CA TYR A 75 -21.14 11.53 6.82
C TYR A 75 -19.78 11.60 7.51
N TRP A 76 -19.58 10.77 8.55
CA TRP A 76 -18.37 10.81 9.35
C TRP A 76 -17.21 10.13 8.63
N GLY A 77 -16.17 10.88 8.37
CA GLY A 77 -14.95 10.44 7.71
C GLY A 77 -14.31 11.56 6.89
N CYS A 78 -13.09 11.34 6.41
CA CYS A 78 -12.41 12.28 5.55
C CYS A 78 -13.05 12.28 4.15
N PRO A 79 -13.47 13.43 3.59
CA PRO A 79 -13.96 13.48 2.22
C PRO A 79 -12.89 13.06 1.23
N ILE A 80 -13.28 12.30 0.22
CA ILE A 80 -12.37 11.87 -0.85
C ILE A 80 -12.18 13.04 -1.83
N PRO A 81 -10.94 13.53 -2.08
CA PRO A 81 -10.70 14.71 -2.92
C PRO A 81 -10.77 14.40 -4.41
N MET A 82 -11.86 13.76 -4.82
CA MET A 82 -12.16 13.38 -6.19
C MET A 82 -13.48 13.98 -6.66
N ALA A 83 -13.62 14.13 -7.94
CA ALA A 83 -14.86 14.52 -8.60
C ALA A 83 -15.01 13.79 -9.94
N TYR A 84 -16.17 13.91 -10.55
CA TYR A 84 -16.51 13.29 -11.83
C TYR A 84 -16.96 14.36 -12.81
N ASP A 85 -16.53 14.24 -14.04
CA ASP A 85 -17.00 15.10 -15.13
C ASP A 85 -18.38 14.65 -15.65
N GLU A 86 -18.85 15.28 -16.71
CA GLU A 86 -20.14 14.96 -17.35
C GLU A 86 -20.21 13.57 -17.99
N ASN A 87 -19.05 12.92 -18.20
CA ASN A 87 -18.93 11.56 -18.72
C ASN A 87 -18.61 10.54 -17.61
N ASP A 88 -18.81 10.92 -16.33
CA ASP A 88 -18.46 10.12 -15.15
C ASP A 88 -16.97 9.72 -15.08
N GLN A 89 -16.08 10.48 -15.75
CA GLN A 89 -14.65 10.25 -15.65
C GLN A 89 -14.10 10.89 -14.36
N PRO A 90 -13.33 10.13 -13.55
CA PRO A 90 -12.81 10.63 -12.31
C PRO A 90 -11.70 11.68 -12.54
N ILE A 91 -11.78 12.77 -11.83
CA ILE A 91 -10.77 13.82 -11.78
C ILE A 91 -10.37 14.10 -10.32
N LYS A 92 -9.14 14.53 -10.10
CA LYS A 92 -8.71 15.04 -8.80
C LYS A 92 -9.25 16.44 -8.56
N ILE A 93 -9.63 16.74 -7.32
CA ILE A 93 -9.95 18.11 -6.91
C ILE A 93 -8.67 18.96 -7.01
N PRO A 94 -8.72 20.15 -7.65
CA PRO A 94 -7.58 21.07 -7.72
C PRO A 94 -7.03 21.42 -6.35
N LYS A 95 -5.72 21.63 -6.24
CA LYS A 95 -5.04 21.90 -4.97
C LYS A 95 -5.58 23.16 -4.28
N GLU A 96 -5.99 24.14 -5.07
CA GLU A 96 -6.53 25.43 -4.62
C GLU A 96 -7.91 25.29 -3.95
N MET A 97 -8.59 24.15 -4.19
CA MET A 97 -9.89 23.82 -3.59
C MET A 97 -9.77 22.89 -2.38
N LEU A 98 -8.57 22.61 -1.94
CA LEU A 98 -8.32 21.79 -0.74
C LEU A 98 -8.16 22.67 0.51
N PRO A 99 -8.54 22.16 1.69
CA PRO A 99 -9.17 20.88 1.95
C PRO A 99 -10.64 20.81 1.53
N VAL A 100 -11.10 19.65 1.10
CA VAL A 100 -12.54 19.42 0.91
C VAL A 100 -13.19 19.33 2.30
N LYS A 101 -14.03 20.32 2.64
CA LYS A 101 -14.74 20.36 3.93
C LYS A 101 -16.10 19.71 3.79
N LEU A 102 -16.51 18.99 4.83
CA LEU A 102 -17.87 18.45 4.91
C LEU A 102 -18.89 19.59 5.04
N PRO A 103 -20.07 19.49 4.38
CA PRO A 103 -21.13 20.47 4.54
C PRO A 103 -21.82 20.28 5.89
N GLU A 104 -22.42 21.35 6.40
CA GLU A 104 -23.28 21.23 7.57
C GLU A 104 -24.54 20.41 7.24
N ILE A 105 -24.93 19.55 8.15
CA ILE A 105 -26.11 18.68 8.02
C ILE A 105 -26.98 18.84 9.25
N ASP A 106 -28.19 19.39 9.08
CA ASP A 106 -29.13 19.62 10.17
C ASP A 106 -29.70 18.31 10.76
N LYS A 107 -29.88 17.30 9.89
CA LYS A 107 -30.38 15.98 10.28
C LYS A 107 -29.67 14.89 9.48
N LEU A 108 -29.17 13.88 10.18
CA LEU A 108 -28.70 12.65 9.57
C LEU A 108 -29.90 11.76 9.23
N ASN A 109 -30.17 11.57 7.95
CA ASN A 109 -31.16 10.58 7.54
C ASN A 109 -30.61 9.18 7.77
N SER A 110 -31.46 8.29 8.24
CA SER A 110 -31.09 6.90 8.55
C SER A 110 -30.89 6.01 7.32
N THR A 111 -31.21 6.50 6.13
CA THR A 111 -31.13 5.74 4.86
C THR A 111 -30.35 6.48 3.79
N GLY A 112 -29.48 5.75 3.11
CA GLY A 112 -28.66 6.25 2.00
C GLY A 112 -27.42 7.02 2.45
N ASN A 113 -26.68 7.55 1.45
CA ASN A 113 -25.49 8.37 1.68
C ASN A 113 -25.91 9.82 2.02
N PRO A 114 -25.63 10.33 3.23
CA PRO A 114 -26.05 11.67 3.64
C PRO A 114 -25.49 12.79 2.76
N LEU A 115 -24.26 12.65 2.27
CA LEU A 115 -23.61 13.66 1.42
C LEU A 115 -24.21 13.72 0.02
N ASP A 116 -24.76 12.62 -0.45
CA ASP A 116 -25.36 12.55 -1.79
C ASP A 116 -26.62 13.44 -1.91
N THR A 117 -27.26 13.75 -0.80
CA THR A 117 -28.46 14.62 -0.75
C THR A 117 -28.14 16.11 -0.78
N LYS A 118 -26.90 16.52 -0.55
CA LYS A 118 -26.48 17.94 -0.47
C LYS A 118 -26.02 18.46 -1.85
N ASN A 119 -26.98 18.78 -2.71
CA ASN A 119 -26.71 19.19 -4.10
C ASN A 119 -25.80 20.43 -4.20
N GLU A 120 -25.91 21.40 -3.32
CA GLU A 120 -25.06 22.61 -3.32
C GLU A 120 -23.59 22.29 -3.03
N TRP A 121 -23.32 21.32 -2.20
CA TRP A 121 -21.98 20.83 -1.93
C TRP A 121 -21.50 19.84 -2.99
N LYS A 122 -22.38 18.97 -3.46
CA LYS A 122 -22.09 17.88 -4.39
C LYS A 122 -21.63 18.39 -5.74
N TYR A 123 -22.22 19.49 -6.23
CA TYR A 123 -21.89 20.03 -7.55
C TYR A 123 -21.10 21.32 -7.44
N PHE A 124 -20.12 21.51 -8.33
CA PHE A 124 -19.36 22.74 -8.46
C PHE A 124 -19.00 23.01 -9.92
N VAL A 125 -18.63 24.24 -10.23
CA VAL A 125 -18.18 24.67 -11.57
C VAL A 125 -16.70 25.01 -11.51
N LEU A 126 -15.93 24.48 -12.46
CA LEU A 126 -14.53 24.78 -12.64
C LEU A 126 -14.24 24.99 -14.13
N GLY A 127 -13.63 26.11 -14.49
CA GLY A 127 -13.35 26.43 -15.90
C GLY A 127 -14.58 26.44 -16.81
N GLY A 128 -15.76 26.79 -16.28
CA GLY A 128 -17.02 26.80 -17.01
C GLY A 128 -17.70 25.41 -17.16
N LYS A 129 -17.10 24.35 -16.66
CA LYS A 129 -17.66 22.99 -16.68
C LYS A 129 -18.20 22.61 -15.33
N LYS A 130 -19.31 21.85 -15.33
CA LYS A 130 -19.92 21.32 -14.11
C LYS A 130 -19.30 19.97 -13.73
N TYR A 131 -18.97 19.81 -12.45
CA TYR A 131 -18.44 18.57 -11.89
C TYR A 131 -19.26 18.10 -10.70
N ARG A 132 -19.26 16.81 -10.45
CA ARG A 132 -19.91 16.16 -9.32
C ARG A 132 -18.81 15.63 -8.37
N ARG A 133 -18.80 16.13 -7.12
CA ARG A 133 -17.87 15.61 -6.08
C ARG A 133 -18.16 14.15 -5.78
N GLU A 134 -17.12 13.43 -5.36
CA GLU A 134 -17.30 12.17 -4.64
C GLU A 134 -18.06 12.44 -3.33
N THR A 135 -19.10 11.64 -3.08
CA THR A 135 -19.96 11.78 -1.89
C THR A 135 -19.67 10.72 -0.83
N ASP A 136 -18.84 9.73 -1.14
CA ASP A 136 -18.30 8.81 -0.15
C ASP A 136 -17.21 9.49 0.69
N THR A 137 -17.06 9.04 1.92
CA THR A 137 -15.93 9.40 2.78
C THR A 137 -14.97 8.23 2.89
N LEU A 138 -13.72 8.50 3.24
CA LEU A 138 -12.74 7.45 3.53
C LEU A 138 -13.12 6.70 4.81
N ASP A 139 -12.80 5.43 4.86
CA ASP A 139 -12.83 4.65 6.09
C ASP A 139 -12.01 5.36 7.17
N THR A 140 -12.50 5.41 8.41
CA THR A 140 -11.83 6.12 9.50
C THR A 140 -10.44 5.57 9.83
N PHE A 141 -10.14 4.32 9.46
CA PHE A 141 -8.79 3.78 9.59
C PHE A 141 -7.79 4.42 8.60
N VAL A 142 -8.24 5.04 7.52
CA VAL A 142 -7.38 5.85 6.65
C VAL A 142 -6.88 7.08 7.42
N ASP A 143 -7.76 7.79 8.13
CA ASP A 143 -7.39 8.94 8.95
C ASP A 143 -6.40 8.56 10.06
N SER A 144 -6.66 7.46 10.75
CA SER A 144 -5.81 6.99 11.85
C SER A 144 -4.58 6.18 11.39
N SER A 145 -4.41 5.95 10.10
CA SER A 145 -3.29 5.15 9.60
C SER A 145 -1.92 5.77 9.87
N TRP A 146 -1.83 7.08 9.96
CA TRP A 146 -0.58 7.85 10.05
C TRP A 146 -0.39 8.61 11.37
N TYR A 147 -1.22 8.40 12.40
CA TYR A 147 -1.18 9.17 13.65
C TYR A 147 0.19 9.13 14.34
N PHE A 148 0.89 8.01 14.25
CA PHE A 148 2.22 7.84 14.84
C PHE A 148 3.28 8.76 14.19
N LEU A 149 3.17 9.05 12.89
CA LEU A 149 3.98 10.06 12.23
C LEU A 149 3.62 11.46 12.72
N ARG A 150 2.32 11.74 12.93
CA ARG A 150 1.86 13.00 13.51
C ARG A 150 2.40 13.22 14.91
N PHE A 151 2.54 12.17 15.71
CA PHE A 151 3.13 12.26 17.05
C PHE A 151 4.58 12.75 17.03
N CYS A 152 5.35 12.41 15.99
CA CYS A 152 6.71 12.90 15.81
C CYS A 152 6.76 14.44 15.71
N SER A 153 5.74 15.05 15.11
CA SER A 153 5.67 16.49 14.82
C SER A 153 4.39 17.16 15.38
N SER A 154 4.01 16.85 16.60
CA SER A 154 2.73 17.23 17.19
C SER A 154 2.45 18.73 17.23
N LYS A 155 3.49 19.56 17.27
CA LYS A 155 3.41 21.03 17.32
C LYS A 155 3.44 21.71 15.94
N ASN A 156 3.68 20.95 14.86
CA ASN A 156 3.72 21.53 13.52
C ASN A 156 2.31 21.90 13.05
N VAL A 157 2.11 23.16 12.65
CA VAL A 157 0.81 23.66 12.19
C VAL A 157 0.69 23.73 10.66
N ASN A 158 1.81 23.63 9.96
CA ASN A 158 1.87 23.77 8.49
C ASN A 158 1.83 22.44 7.75
N HIS A 159 2.40 21.40 8.37
CA HIS A 159 2.51 20.06 7.79
C HIS A 159 2.08 18.99 8.80
N GLY A 160 1.69 17.82 8.32
CA GLY A 160 1.35 16.69 9.17
C GLY A 160 2.54 16.24 10.02
N PHE A 161 3.73 16.25 9.42
CA PHE A 161 5.01 15.95 10.07
C PHE A 161 6.16 16.50 9.22
N THR A 162 7.36 16.57 9.79
CA THR A 162 8.60 16.89 9.07
C THR A 162 9.48 15.64 8.96
N GLN A 163 10.27 15.57 7.91
CA GLN A 163 11.19 14.45 7.70
C GLN A 163 12.22 14.36 8.84
N GLU A 164 12.76 15.48 9.28
CA GLU A 164 13.76 15.55 10.35
C GLU A 164 13.26 14.95 11.67
N GLU A 165 12.03 15.31 12.09
CA GLU A 165 11.42 14.77 13.31
C GLU A 165 11.05 13.29 13.19
N VAL A 166 10.61 12.86 11.99
CA VAL A 166 10.35 11.44 11.72
C VAL A 166 11.64 10.64 11.74
N ASP A 167 12.72 11.11 11.11
CA ASP A 167 14.02 10.42 11.10
C ASP A 167 14.62 10.29 12.50
N TYR A 168 14.31 11.23 13.39
CA TYR A 168 14.73 11.17 14.79
C TYR A 168 13.95 10.16 15.63
N TRP A 169 12.61 10.11 15.47
CA TRP A 169 11.74 9.32 16.35
C TRP A 169 11.43 7.92 15.82
N MET A 170 11.59 7.67 14.53
CA MET A 170 11.29 6.38 13.93
C MET A 170 12.56 5.49 13.80
N PRO A 171 12.42 4.17 13.73
CA PRO A 171 11.15 3.41 13.71
C PRO A 171 10.49 3.34 15.10
N VAL A 172 9.22 2.91 15.13
CA VAL A 172 8.52 2.62 16.40
C VAL A 172 9.14 1.39 17.05
N ASP A 173 9.71 1.54 18.23
CA ASP A 173 10.40 0.46 18.95
C ASP A 173 9.41 -0.54 19.54
N GLN A 174 8.25 -0.07 20.00
CA GLN A 174 7.23 -0.91 20.60
C GLN A 174 5.83 -0.35 20.32
N TYR A 175 4.93 -1.21 19.89
CA TYR A 175 3.52 -0.91 19.68
C TYR A 175 2.66 -1.82 20.55
N ILE A 176 1.87 -1.22 21.44
CA ILE A 176 1.01 -1.95 22.38
C ILE A 176 -0.45 -1.67 22.03
N GLY A 177 -1.22 -2.72 21.77
CA GLY A 177 -2.63 -2.62 21.40
C GLY A 177 -3.28 -3.98 21.25
N GLY A 178 -4.54 -3.99 20.80
CA GLY A 178 -5.27 -5.23 20.54
C GLY A 178 -4.76 -5.96 19.30
N VAL A 179 -4.89 -7.27 19.28
CA VAL A 179 -4.45 -8.13 18.15
C VAL A 179 -5.22 -7.82 16.85
N GLU A 180 -6.42 -7.29 16.94
CA GLU A 180 -7.24 -6.84 15.81
C GLU A 180 -6.54 -5.79 14.93
N HIS A 181 -5.64 -5.00 15.51
CA HIS A 181 -4.88 -3.99 14.75
C HIS A 181 -3.92 -4.58 13.72
N ALA A 182 -3.60 -5.86 13.82
CA ALA A 182 -2.82 -6.55 12.80
C ALA A 182 -3.50 -6.53 11.42
N ILE A 183 -4.84 -6.56 11.40
CA ILE A 183 -5.66 -6.54 10.18
C ILE A 183 -6.44 -5.23 10.00
N LEU A 184 -6.31 -4.28 10.90
CA LEU A 184 -6.92 -2.95 10.85
C LEU A 184 -5.82 -1.88 10.73
N HIS A 185 -5.47 -1.22 11.83
CA HIS A 185 -4.51 -0.11 11.81
C HIS A 185 -3.18 -0.45 11.11
N LEU A 186 -2.55 -1.57 11.41
CA LEU A 186 -1.27 -1.95 10.81
C LEU A 186 -1.37 -2.24 9.31
N LEU A 187 -2.52 -2.77 8.85
CA LEU A 187 -2.79 -2.96 7.44
C LEU A 187 -2.86 -1.60 6.70
N TYR A 188 -3.65 -0.66 7.25
CA TYR A 188 -3.81 0.68 6.66
C TYR A 188 -2.51 1.51 6.72
N SER A 189 -1.71 1.35 7.76
CA SER A 189 -0.42 2.06 7.92
C SER A 189 0.63 1.63 6.90
N ARG A 190 0.61 0.37 6.49
CA ARG A 190 1.55 -0.23 5.52
C ARG A 190 1.23 0.15 4.08
#